data_e791163f0741d6ab5b61ae895418cb39
#
_entry.id   e791163f0741d6ab5b61ae895418cb39
#
_cell.length_a   1.000
_cell.length_b   1.000
_cell.length_c   1.000
_cell.angle_alpha   90.00
_cell.angle_beta   90.00
_cell.angle_gamma   90.00
#
_symmetry.space_group_name_H-M   'P 1'
#
loop_
_entity.id
_entity.type
_entity.pdbx_description
1 polymer ?
#
loop_
_entity_poly.entity_id
_entity_poly.type
_entity_poly.pdbx_seq_one_letter_code
_entity_poly.pdbx_strand_id
1 'polypeptide(L)'
;MQETTQTTHTLGALVEVLRVANVFVRADDYDADARIEFATDNSQLSRAATLFVCKGASFKREYLLQAIETGAVAYVSEIDYGVDIPCIIVSDIRRTLGCLADMAYDHPSGKVGVCAFTGTKGKTTSAYYLKGVLDAHARLAGCHASALFSSVEFDDGVESGISKLTTPESFELERRLSNAVVSGCEHVIMEASSQALKYERTYGVDFAVGAFTNIGEDHISPIEHPTFEDYFASKLKIFKQSRAAVVNLDMDYVDKVLEAAHVCERVVTYSLSNTDADVYTTNLAHGPRGIVASVVTPRFSRDVLVPTPVKFNISNVLGAIACAEALGIEEEAIVHGFEQVRVPGRMEMYPTESGTIVGVVDFAHNGMSLETMLRDLRENYPDRELAVAFGATGGKGVDRRETMGIAAGKYADRIVITEDDPGPEDAQDICQAIAHFVEEQGNHNWQIVVDREQAIRTLVRETTRPAVVIVTGKGCETRMLRKNGPEPCRADGPMLQESLEAFEAGNPL
;
A
#
# COMPACT_ATOMS: atom_id res chain seq x y z
N MET A 1 2.85 23.02 13.28
CA MET A 1 3.05 22.04 14.35
C MET A 1 4.55 21.80 14.54
N GLN A 2 5.03 21.51 15.75
CA GLN A 2 6.45 21.21 15.95
C GLN A 2 6.78 19.83 15.39
N GLU A 3 7.83 19.74 14.61
CA GLU A 3 8.40 18.44 14.17
C GLU A 3 8.80 17.63 15.40
N THR A 4 8.52 16.33 15.40
CA THR A 4 8.92 15.45 16.47
C THR A 4 10.44 15.32 16.52
N THR A 5 11.01 15.55 17.69
CA THR A 5 12.44 15.37 17.96
C THR A 5 12.67 14.02 18.63
N GLN A 6 13.82 13.39 18.34
CA GLN A 6 14.22 12.19 19.04
C GLN A 6 14.51 12.47 20.53
N THR A 7 14.23 11.46 21.35
CA THR A 7 14.53 11.50 22.78
C THR A 7 16.04 11.33 23.01
N THR A 8 16.59 12.10 23.94
CA THR A 8 17.99 12.00 24.31
C THR A 8 18.23 10.76 25.18
N HIS A 9 19.26 9.97 24.85
CA HIS A 9 19.66 8.78 25.60
C HIS A 9 21.15 8.82 25.91
N THR A 10 21.61 7.97 26.84
CA THR A 10 23.03 7.69 26.99
C THR A 10 23.44 6.58 26.02
N LEU A 11 24.69 6.59 25.58
CA LEU A 11 25.22 5.54 24.69
C LEU A 11 25.12 4.15 25.37
N GLY A 12 25.34 4.08 26.68
CA GLY A 12 25.18 2.85 27.45
C GLY A 12 23.74 2.31 27.43
N ALA A 13 22.71 3.18 27.52
CA ALA A 13 21.31 2.77 27.39
C ALA A 13 20.99 2.19 26.01
N LEU A 14 21.50 2.81 24.93
CA LEU A 14 21.33 2.29 23.56
C LEU A 14 22.04 0.94 23.36
N VAL A 15 23.25 0.76 23.92
CA VAL A 15 23.96 -0.53 23.90
C VAL A 15 23.19 -1.60 24.65
N GLU A 16 22.53 -1.27 25.75
CA GLU A 16 21.74 -2.24 26.54
C GLU A 16 20.51 -2.73 25.75
N VAL A 17 19.84 -1.85 25.01
CA VAL A 17 18.76 -2.27 24.08
C VAL A 17 19.26 -3.30 23.07
N LEU A 18 20.46 -3.12 22.52
CA LEU A 18 21.07 -4.08 21.58
C LEU A 18 21.41 -5.43 22.24
N ARG A 19 21.77 -5.42 23.55
CA ARG A 19 21.99 -6.65 24.32
C ARG A 19 20.67 -7.40 24.54
N VAL A 20 19.61 -6.70 24.94
CA VAL A 20 18.27 -7.27 25.13
C VAL A 20 17.75 -7.87 23.82
N ALA A 21 17.98 -7.19 22.69
CA ALA A 21 17.61 -7.68 21.36
C ALA A 21 18.48 -8.86 20.83
N ASN A 22 19.51 -9.27 21.60
CA ASN A 22 20.47 -10.33 21.23
C ASN A 22 21.22 -10.06 19.92
N VAL A 23 21.50 -8.79 19.61
CA VAL A 23 22.28 -8.39 18.42
C VAL A 23 23.67 -7.84 18.77
N PHE A 24 23.91 -7.46 20.03
CA PHE A 24 25.19 -6.95 20.48
C PHE A 24 26.30 -8.02 20.42
N VAL A 25 27.44 -7.70 19.83
CA VAL A 25 28.62 -8.59 19.78
C VAL A 25 29.72 -8.05 20.68
N ARG A 26 30.20 -6.84 20.43
CA ARG A 26 31.22 -6.15 21.21
C ARG A 26 31.14 -4.64 20.99
N ALA A 27 31.76 -3.89 21.84
CA ALA A 27 32.03 -2.48 21.63
C ALA A 27 33.50 -2.17 21.99
N ASP A 28 34.05 -1.15 21.35
CA ASP A 28 35.31 -0.57 21.78
C ASP A 28 35.16 0.11 23.13
N ASP A 29 36.25 0.58 23.71
CA ASP A 29 36.19 1.40 24.93
C ASP A 29 35.38 2.68 24.61
N TYR A 30 34.23 2.83 25.29
CA TYR A 30 33.33 3.95 25.10
C TYR A 30 32.83 4.51 26.43
N ASP A 31 32.52 5.79 26.41
CA ASP A 31 31.85 6.44 27.54
C ASP A 31 30.36 6.07 27.55
N ALA A 32 29.97 5.24 28.52
CA ALA A 32 28.56 4.80 28.65
C ALA A 32 27.60 5.96 28.98
N ASP A 33 28.11 7.05 29.60
CA ASP A 33 27.33 8.24 29.94
C ASP A 33 27.32 9.28 28.80
N ALA A 34 28.06 9.02 27.69
CA ALA A 34 28.05 9.88 26.51
C ALA A 34 26.62 10.11 26.03
N ARG A 35 26.26 11.40 25.88
CA ARG A 35 24.91 11.80 25.49
C ARG A 35 24.72 11.65 23.99
N ILE A 36 23.67 10.93 23.60
CA ILE A 36 23.21 10.79 22.22
C ILE A 36 21.88 11.55 22.08
N GLU A 37 21.91 12.58 21.23
CA GLU A 37 20.74 13.41 20.95
C GLU A 37 20.04 13.03 19.64
N PHE A 38 20.71 12.23 18.82
CA PHE A 38 20.22 11.81 17.52
C PHE A 38 20.77 10.45 17.12
N ALA A 39 19.96 9.62 16.51
CA ALA A 39 20.38 8.37 15.89
C ALA A 39 19.86 8.33 14.43
N THR A 40 20.70 7.92 13.49
CA THR A 40 20.33 7.88 12.07
C THR A 40 21.21 6.92 11.27
N ASP A 41 20.67 6.41 10.18
CA ASP A 41 21.39 5.67 9.13
C ASP A 41 21.68 6.53 7.88
N ASN A 42 21.32 7.82 7.91
CA ASN A 42 21.51 8.77 6.82
C ASN A 42 22.57 9.81 7.20
N SER A 43 23.75 9.76 6.55
CA SER A 43 24.86 10.69 6.80
C SER A 43 24.51 12.17 6.55
N GLN A 44 23.54 12.44 5.69
CA GLN A 44 23.08 13.81 5.41
C GLN A 44 22.26 14.41 6.56
N LEU A 45 21.69 13.59 7.44
CA LEU A 45 20.93 14.01 8.60
C LEU A 45 21.77 14.04 9.88
N SER A 46 23.03 13.53 9.84
CA SER A 46 23.92 13.52 10.98
C SER A 46 24.23 14.93 11.48
N ARG A 47 24.34 15.08 12.81
CA ARG A 47 24.58 16.33 13.51
C ARG A 47 25.32 16.07 14.83
N ALA A 48 25.57 17.09 15.63
CA ALA A 48 26.23 16.93 16.91
C ALA A 48 25.54 15.87 17.80
N ALA A 49 26.32 15.09 18.53
CA ALA A 49 25.88 14.00 19.42
C ALA A 49 25.06 12.90 18.69
N THR A 50 25.40 12.59 17.44
CA THR A 50 24.77 11.52 16.66
C THR A 50 25.40 10.15 16.94
N LEU A 51 24.54 9.13 17.12
CA LEU A 51 24.88 7.72 16.93
C LEU A 51 24.57 7.33 15.48
N PHE A 52 25.58 7.04 14.69
CA PHE A 52 25.42 6.72 13.27
C PHE A 52 25.34 5.21 13.03
N VAL A 53 24.35 4.74 12.24
CA VAL A 53 24.17 3.31 11.94
C VAL A 53 24.60 3.01 10.51
N CYS A 54 25.64 2.20 10.35
CA CYS A 54 26.23 1.81 9.06
C CYS A 54 25.42 0.64 8.48
N LYS A 55 24.51 0.93 7.51
CA LYS A 55 23.57 -0.05 7.00
C LYS A 55 23.69 -0.30 5.50
N GLY A 56 23.49 -1.57 5.11
CA GLY A 56 23.16 -1.97 3.75
C GLY A 56 24.35 -2.44 2.91
N ALA A 57 24.04 -3.27 1.91
CA ALA A 57 25.04 -3.84 1.00
C ALA A 57 25.78 -2.80 0.14
N SER A 58 25.17 -1.63 -0.06
CA SER A 58 25.74 -0.50 -0.80
C SER A 58 26.40 0.55 0.11
N PHE A 59 26.58 0.25 1.40
CA PHE A 59 27.20 1.16 2.34
C PHE A 59 28.66 1.46 1.94
N LYS A 60 29.03 2.74 2.03
CA LYS A 60 30.40 3.21 1.76
C LYS A 60 30.98 3.89 2.98
N ARG A 61 32.26 3.64 3.23
CA ARG A 61 33.00 4.24 4.36
C ARG A 61 32.91 5.77 4.36
N GLU A 62 32.79 6.40 3.18
CA GLU A 62 32.64 7.84 3.02
C GLU A 62 31.40 8.39 3.73
N TYR A 63 30.32 7.62 3.83
CA TYR A 63 29.10 8.03 4.56
C TYR A 63 29.35 8.12 6.07
N LEU A 64 30.16 7.18 6.62
CA LEU A 64 30.57 7.24 8.03
C LEU A 64 31.46 8.45 8.27
N LEU A 65 32.47 8.70 7.40
CA LEU A 65 33.35 9.85 7.51
C LEU A 65 32.59 11.17 7.46
N GLN A 66 31.61 11.28 6.56
CA GLN A 66 30.71 12.44 6.50
C GLN A 66 29.91 12.60 7.81
N ALA A 67 29.39 11.52 8.37
CA ALA A 67 28.66 11.57 9.63
C ALA A 67 29.56 12.02 10.79
N ILE A 68 30.82 11.62 10.82
CA ILE A 68 31.82 12.06 11.81
C ILE A 68 32.11 13.56 11.67
N GLU A 69 32.32 14.05 10.45
CA GLU A 69 32.54 15.47 10.16
C GLU A 69 31.36 16.34 10.61
N THR A 70 30.14 15.82 10.60
CA THR A 70 28.92 16.53 11.03
C THR A 70 28.59 16.32 12.50
N GLY A 71 29.36 15.49 13.25
CA GLY A 71 29.26 15.39 14.70
C GLY A 71 28.77 14.04 15.24
N ALA A 72 28.89 12.95 14.47
CA ALA A 72 28.70 11.62 15.03
C ALA A 72 29.77 11.31 16.06
N VAL A 73 29.37 10.82 17.24
CA VAL A 73 30.23 10.53 18.39
C VAL A 73 30.47 9.04 18.61
N ALA A 74 29.68 8.18 17.98
CA ALA A 74 29.86 6.75 17.94
C ALA A 74 29.13 6.18 16.68
N TYR A 75 29.48 4.95 16.29
CA TYR A 75 28.77 4.26 15.21
C TYR A 75 28.47 2.80 15.55
N VAL A 76 27.44 2.27 14.89
CA VAL A 76 27.00 0.87 14.98
C VAL A 76 27.18 0.21 13.63
N SER A 77 27.75 -0.98 13.59
CA SER A 77 28.06 -1.70 12.35
C SER A 77 28.22 -3.21 12.59
N GLU A 78 28.15 -4.00 11.53
CA GLU A 78 28.53 -5.43 11.56
C GLU A 78 30.04 -5.65 11.45
N ILE A 79 30.79 -4.63 11.01
CA ILE A 79 32.26 -4.66 10.87
C ILE A 79 32.87 -3.36 11.41
N ASP A 80 34.11 -3.43 11.84
CA ASP A 80 34.88 -2.26 12.24
C ASP A 80 35.48 -1.55 11.02
N TYR A 81 35.19 -0.24 10.88
CA TYR A 81 35.69 0.60 9.78
C TYR A 81 37.03 1.31 10.13
N GLY A 82 37.59 1.14 11.32
CA GLY A 82 38.85 1.71 11.74
C GLY A 82 38.87 3.25 11.71
N VAL A 83 37.93 3.88 12.38
CA VAL A 83 37.85 5.35 12.55
C VAL A 83 37.98 5.74 14.02
N ASP A 84 38.32 7.01 14.32
CA ASP A 84 38.65 7.50 15.65
C ASP A 84 37.42 7.85 16.53
N ILE A 85 36.31 7.11 16.38
CA ILE A 85 35.14 7.17 17.27
C ILE A 85 34.74 5.75 17.69
N PRO A 86 34.12 5.55 18.87
CA PRO A 86 33.73 4.23 19.35
C PRO A 86 32.86 3.46 18.35
N CYS A 87 33.25 2.18 18.16
CA CYS A 87 32.52 1.22 17.31
C CYS A 87 31.72 0.25 18.18
N ILE A 88 30.45 0.11 17.88
CA ILE A 88 29.56 -0.90 18.46
C ILE A 88 29.28 -1.94 17.39
N ILE A 89 29.82 -3.15 17.57
CA ILE A 89 29.63 -4.26 16.64
C ILE A 89 28.40 -5.05 17.00
N VAL A 90 27.56 -5.30 15.97
CA VAL A 90 26.31 -6.06 16.07
C VAL A 90 26.33 -7.22 15.08
N SER A 91 25.51 -8.24 15.35
CA SER A 91 25.36 -9.42 14.47
C SER A 91 24.29 -9.27 13.40
N ASP A 92 23.39 -8.31 13.55
CA ASP A 92 22.26 -8.04 12.63
C ASP A 92 21.95 -6.55 12.64
N ILE A 93 22.41 -5.87 11.59
CA ILE A 93 22.25 -4.41 11.47
C ILE A 93 20.79 -4.02 11.19
N ARG A 94 19.96 -4.90 10.61
CA ARG A 94 18.56 -4.61 10.28
C ARG A 94 17.70 -4.60 11.53
N ARG A 95 17.82 -5.63 12.37
CA ARG A 95 17.18 -5.66 13.68
C ARG A 95 17.67 -4.52 14.58
N THR A 96 18.96 -4.21 14.52
CA THR A 96 19.56 -3.07 15.22
C THR A 96 18.91 -1.75 14.87
N LEU A 97 18.61 -1.51 13.58
CA LEU A 97 17.92 -0.30 13.13
C LEU A 97 16.56 -0.16 13.76
N GLY A 98 15.76 -1.24 13.78
CA GLY A 98 14.44 -1.24 14.42
C GLY A 98 14.53 -0.90 15.91
N CYS A 99 15.40 -1.59 16.66
CA CYS A 99 15.58 -1.35 18.09
C CYS A 99 15.97 0.10 18.40
N LEU A 100 16.96 0.64 17.67
CA LEU A 100 17.45 1.99 17.91
C LEU A 100 16.45 3.05 17.48
N ALA A 101 15.71 2.82 16.40
CA ALA A 101 14.68 3.74 15.95
C ALA A 101 13.50 3.82 16.93
N ASP A 102 12.99 2.67 17.37
CA ASP A 102 11.90 2.58 18.34
C ASP A 102 12.27 3.31 19.65
N MET A 103 13.48 3.06 20.18
CA MET A 103 13.95 3.76 21.39
C MET A 103 14.18 5.26 21.14
N ALA A 104 14.74 5.66 20.01
CA ALA A 104 15.01 7.06 19.70
C ALA A 104 13.73 7.91 19.68
N TYR A 105 12.59 7.33 19.31
CA TYR A 105 11.28 7.99 19.28
C TYR A 105 10.39 7.63 20.48
N ASP A 106 10.95 7.02 21.54
CA ASP A 106 10.27 6.72 22.80
C ASP A 106 9.03 5.81 22.62
N HIS A 107 9.24 4.69 21.88
CA HIS A 107 8.27 3.62 21.69
C HIS A 107 6.88 4.09 21.20
N PRO A 108 6.77 4.78 20.08
CA PRO A 108 5.54 5.46 19.69
C PRO A 108 4.39 4.48 19.40
N SER A 109 4.69 3.26 18.90
CA SER A 109 3.66 2.24 18.66
C SER A 109 2.96 1.73 19.93
N GLY A 110 3.57 1.92 21.11
CA GLY A 110 2.93 1.67 22.39
C GLY A 110 1.93 2.75 22.82
N LYS A 111 1.89 3.90 22.12
CA LYS A 111 1.07 5.08 22.44
C LYS A 111 -0.06 5.31 21.47
N VAL A 112 -0.07 4.60 20.33
CA VAL A 112 -1.08 4.69 19.27
C VAL A 112 -1.44 3.30 18.76
N GLY A 113 -2.69 3.06 18.37
CA GLY A 113 -3.14 1.76 17.84
C GLY A 113 -2.69 1.55 16.40
N VAL A 114 -1.62 0.77 16.16
CA VAL A 114 -1.11 0.52 14.81
C VAL A 114 -1.79 -0.70 14.19
N CYS A 115 -2.44 -0.51 13.02
CA CYS A 115 -3.06 -1.56 12.22
C CYS A 115 -2.25 -1.79 10.94
N ALA A 116 -1.72 -2.98 10.74
CA ALA A 116 -0.88 -3.30 9.60
C ALA A 116 -1.52 -4.35 8.69
N PHE A 117 -1.58 -4.06 7.38
CA PHE A 117 -2.05 -5.00 6.36
C PHE A 117 -0.88 -5.62 5.60
N THR A 118 -0.83 -6.95 5.55
CA THR A 118 0.04 -7.70 4.64
C THR A 118 -0.78 -8.60 3.72
N GLY A 119 -0.17 -9.06 2.64
CA GLY A 119 -0.77 -9.92 1.63
C GLY A 119 -0.18 -9.63 0.26
N THR A 120 -0.55 -10.42 -0.74
CA THR A 120 -0.11 -10.19 -2.12
C THR A 120 -0.85 -9.01 -2.72
N LYS A 121 -2.18 -8.99 -2.63
CA LYS A 121 -3.07 -7.95 -3.15
C LYS A 121 -3.96 -7.38 -2.04
N GLY A 122 -4.60 -6.24 -2.30
CA GLY A 122 -5.63 -5.66 -1.42
C GLY A 122 -5.12 -4.81 -0.25
N LYS A 123 -3.83 -4.79 0.07
CA LYS A 123 -3.27 -4.03 1.21
C LYS A 123 -3.69 -2.55 1.21
N THR A 124 -3.40 -1.85 0.12
CA THR A 124 -3.75 -0.43 -0.05
C THR A 124 -5.25 -0.22 0.10
N THR A 125 -6.04 -0.99 -0.62
CA THR A 125 -7.51 -0.89 -0.60
C THR A 125 -8.07 -1.13 0.80
N SER A 126 -7.62 -2.17 1.50
CA SER A 126 -8.04 -2.46 2.88
C SER A 126 -7.61 -1.34 3.85
N ALA A 127 -6.39 -0.79 3.67
CA ALA A 127 -5.90 0.31 4.49
C ALA A 127 -6.77 1.57 4.35
N TYR A 128 -7.15 1.95 3.12
CA TYR A 128 -8.04 3.09 2.90
C TYR A 128 -9.46 2.84 3.44
N TYR A 129 -10.00 1.63 3.29
CA TYR A 129 -11.30 1.28 3.87
C TYR A 129 -11.27 1.35 5.40
N LEU A 130 -10.24 0.81 6.03
CA LEU A 130 -10.08 0.93 7.48
C LEU A 130 -9.92 2.39 7.91
N LYS A 131 -9.16 3.18 7.13
CA LYS A 131 -9.04 4.63 7.40
C LYS A 131 -10.41 5.32 7.41
N GLY A 132 -11.26 5.04 6.44
CA GLY A 132 -12.62 5.60 6.42
C GLY A 132 -13.43 5.28 7.67
N VAL A 133 -13.34 4.05 8.17
CA VAL A 133 -13.98 3.61 9.42
C VAL A 133 -13.38 4.31 10.64
N LEU A 134 -12.04 4.34 10.76
CA LEU A 134 -11.37 4.94 11.90
C LEU A 134 -11.50 6.48 11.92
N ASP A 135 -11.58 7.12 10.75
CA ASP A 135 -11.88 8.55 10.67
C ASP A 135 -13.36 8.86 11.03
N ALA A 136 -14.29 7.94 10.75
CA ALA A 136 -15.66 8.05 11.23
C ALA A 136 -15.72 7.92 12.76
N HIS A 137 -15.00 6.94 13.33
CA HIS A 137 -14.81 6.80 14.77
C HIS A 137 -14.20 8.06 15.39
N ALA A 138 -13.11 8.57 14.85
CA ALA A 138 -12.45 9.78 15.34
C ALA A 138 -13.38 10.99 15.36
N ARG A 139 -14.23 11.15 14.33
CA ARG A 139 -15.25 12.21 14.29
C ARG A 139 -16.29 12.06 15.41
N LEU A 140 -16.75 10.83 15.69
CA LEU A 140 -17.72 10.57 16.77
C LEU A 140 -17.09 10.80 18.15
N ALA A 141 -15.84 10.39 18.34
CA ALA A 141 -15.10 10.56 19.58
C ALA A 141 -14.56 12.00 19.78
N GLY A 142 -14.55 12.83 18.73
CA GLY A 142 -13.96 14.18 18.77
C GLY A 142 -12.43 14.17 18.78
N CYS A 143 -11.82 13.11 18.23
CA CYS A 143 -10.38 12.91 18.15
C CYS A 143 -9.81 13.34 16.77
N HIS A 144 -8.48 13.29 16.63
CA HIS A 144 -7.81 13.58 15.37
C HIS A 144 -8.03 12.43 14.36
N ALA A 145 -8.10 12.76 13.07
CA ALA A 145 -8.19 11.75 12.01
C ALA A 145 -7.01 10.76 12.07
N SER A 146 -7.24 9.53 11.64
CA SER A 146 -6.24 8.46 11.68
C SER A 146 -5.09 8.72 10.70
N ALA A 147 -3.87 8.40 11.10
CA ALA A 147 -2.71 8.43 10.20
C ALA A 147 -2.73 7.26 9.20
N LEU A 148 -2.13 7.45 8.02
CA LEU A 148 -2.04 6.46 6.96
C LEU A 148 -0.63 6.38 6.38
N PHE A 149 -0.06 5.17 6.29
CA PHE A 149 1.21 4.89 5.59
C PHE A 149 0.96 3.83 4.53
N SER A 150 0.73 4.25 3.30
CA SER A 150 0.40 3.38 2.17
C SER A 150 1.45 3.40 1.07
N SER A 151 1.28 2.58 0.04
CA SER A 151 2.13 2.60 -1.16
C SER A 151 1.89 3.82 -2.05
N VAL A 152 0.78 4.53 -1.86
CA VAL A 152 0.38 5.72 -2.64
C VAL A 152 0.86 6.98 -1.95
N GLU A 153 0.42 7.19 -0.73
CA GLU A 153 0.68 8.39 0.05
C GLU A 153 0.83 8.06 1.53
N PHE A 154 1.34 9.03 2.26
CA PHE A 154 1.33 9.00 3.71
C PHE A 154 0.74 10.30 4.27
N ASP A 155 0.11 10.17 5.44
CA ASP A 155 -0.32 11.27 6.29
C ASP A 155 -0.08 10.84 7.74
N ASP A 156 0.84 11.50 8.45
CA ASP A 156 1.18 11.19 9.82
C ASP A 156 0.56 12.19 10.83
N GLY A 157 -0.35 13.04 10.34
CA GLY A 157 -1.01 14.08 11.12
C GLY A 157 -0.18 15.36 11.28
N VAL A 158 1.12 15.33 10.98
CA VAL A 158 2.04 16.49 10.96
C VAL A 158 2.46 16.80 9.52
N GLU A 159 2.82 15.75 8.78
CA GLU A 159 3.25 15.80 7.39
C GLU A 159 2.42 14.85 6.53
N SER A 160 2.24 15.21 5.27
CA SER A 160 1.64 14.34 4.27
C SER A 160 2.37 14.44 2.94
N GLY A 161 2.32 13.38 2.14
CA GLY A 161 2.98 13.37 0.84
C GLY A 161 2.92 12.03 0.12
N ILE A 162 3.53 11.98 -1.06
CA ILE A 162 3.63 10.75 -1.87
C ILE A 162 4.64 9.80 -1.23
N SER A 163 4.27 8.54 -1.09
CA SER A 163 5.14 7.51 -0.53
C SER A 163 6.26 7.12 -1.49
N LYS A 164 7.48 7.02 -0.97
CA LYS A 164 8.64 6.49 -1.71
C LYS A 164 8.74 4.96 -1.62
N LEU A 165 8.26 4.39 -0.52
CA LEU A 165 8.22 2.96 -0.23
C LEU A 165 6.88 2.61 0.38
N THR A 166 6.37 1.42 0.10
CA THR A 166 5.13 0.88 0.70
C THR A 166 5.20 0.88 2.23
N THR A 167 6.35 0.48 2.77
CA THR A 167 6.66 0.51 4.20
C THR A 167 7.96 1.29 4.35
N PRO A 168 8.01 2.36 5.12
CA PRO A 168 9.23 3.15 5.34
C PRO A 168 10.38 2.34 5.96
N GLU A 169 11.60 2.87 5.89
CA GLU A 169 12.74 2.38 6.67
C GLU A 169 12.54 2.73 8.15
N SER A 170 13.18 1.98 9.06
CA SER A 170 12.87 1.98 10.50
C SER A 170 12.86 3.38 11.15
N PHE A 171 13.90 4.20 10.95
CA PHE A 171 13.92 5.55 11.52
C PHE A 171 12.81 6.46 10.98
N GLU A 172 12.49 6.34 9.71
CA GLU A 172 11.39 7.11 9.10
C GLU A 172 10.02 6.60 9.57
N LEU A 173 9.87 5.29 9.74
CA LEU A 173 8.64 4.68 10.27
C LEU A 173 8.36 5.17 11.68
N GLU A 174 9.35 5.09 12.58
CA GLU A 174 9.20 5.50 13.97
C GLU A 174 9.00 7.03 14.10
N ARG A 175 9.66 7.82 13.24
CA ARG A 175 9.42 9.27 13.15
C ARG A 175 7.95 9.57 12.82
N ARG A 176 7.40 8.89 11.82
CA ARG A 176 5.99 9.07 11.42
C ARG A 176 5.01 8.58 12.50
N LEU A 177 5.30 7.46 13.15
CA LEU A 177 4.51 6.99 14.29
C LEU A 177 4.53 8.03 15.43
N SER A 178 5.69 8.60 15.72
CA SER A 178 5.83 9.66 16.72
C SER A 178 5.08 10.94 16.34
N ASN A 179 5.08 11.32 15.05
CA ASN A 179 4.26 12.42 14.54
C ASN A 179 2.77 12.15 14.75
N ALA A 180 2.29 10.94 14.48
CA ALA A 180 0.90 10.55 14.71
C ALA A 180 0.51 10.65 16.19
N VAL A 181 1.39 10.24 17.10
CA VAL A 181 1.19 10.42 18.56
C VAL A 181 1.08 11.90 18.92
N VAL A 182 2.00 12.74 18.46
CA VAL A 182 2.04 14.18 18.77
C VAL A 182 0.85 14.92 18.17
N SER A 183 0.36 14.51 17.00
CA SER A 183 -0.84 15.10 16.39
C SER A 183 -2.14 14.70 17.09
N GLY A 184 -2.11 13.68 17.96
CA GLY A 184 -3.29 13.20 18.69
C GLY A 184 -4.10 12.17 17.90
N CYS A 185 -3.52 11.49 16.92
CA CYS A 185 -4.13 10.33 16.28
C CYS A 185 -4.26 9.18 17.30
N GLU A 186 -5.42 8.56 17.36
CA GLU A 186 -5.62 7.33 18.17
C GLU A 186 -5.14 6.09 17.42
N HIS A 187 -5.20 6.13 16.08
CA HIS A 187 -4.87 4.99 15.24
C HIS A 187 -3.96 5.38 14.08
N VAL A 188 -3.11 4.43 13.69
CA VAL A 188 -2.30 4.47 12.47
C VAL A 188 -2.62 3.23 11.64
N ILE A 189 -2.87 3.42 10.37
CA ILE A 189 -3.07 2.34 9.41
C ILE A 189 -1.83 2.28 8.51
N MET A 190 -1.25 1.09 8.31
CA MET A 190 -0.11 0.95 7.44
C MET A 190 -0.12 -0.32 6.60
N GLU A 191 0.60 -0.26 5.49
CA GLU A 191 0.92 -1.44 4.69
C GLU A 191 2.24 -2.04 5.17
N ALA A 192 2.27 -3.35 5.46
CA ALA A 192 3.48 -4.12 5.77
C ALA A 192 3.85 -5.00 4.58
N SER A 193 4.80 -4.55 3.76
CA SER A 193 5.27 -5.30 2.60
C SER A 193 6.10 -6.52 3.03
N SER A 194 6.16 -7.56 2.18
CA SER A 194 6.97 -8.74 2.45
C SER A 194 8.45 -8.42 2.64
N GLN A 195 8.99 -7.48 1.87
CA GLN A 195 10.37 -7.01 2.04
C GLN A 195 10.58 -6.28 3.37
N ALA A 196 9.62 -5.45 3.81
CA ALA A 196 9.73 -4.77 5.10
C ALA A 196 9.77 -5.78 6.26
N LEU A 197 8.90 -6.78 6.23
CA LEU A 197 8.87 -7.86 7.21
C LEU A 197 10.12 -8.77 7.12
N LYS A 198 10.60 -9.06 5.90
CA LYS A 198 11.85 -9.81 5.67
C LYS A 198 13.05 -9.10 6.26
N TYR A 199 13.16 -7.82 5.98
CA TYR A 199 14.29 -6.97 6.35
C TYR A 199 14.11 -6.25 7.69
N GLU A 200 13.11 -6.67 8.46
CA GLU A 200 12.84 -6.22 9.82
C GLU A 200 12.71 -4.69 9.98
N ARG A 201 12.18 -4.00 8.93
CA ARG A 201 11.94 -2.55 8.99
C ARG A 201 10.94 -2.15 10.05
N THR A 202 10.05 -3.08 10.41
CA THR A 202 9.00 -2.90 11.43
C THR A 202 9.38 -3.48 12.78
N TYR A 203 10.64 -3.94 12.95
CA TYR A 203 11.09 -4.49 14.24
C TYR A 203 11.02 -3.41 15.33
N GLY A 204 10.37 -3.71 16.44
CA GLY A 204 10.08 -2.75 17.52
C GLY A 204 8.64 -2.23 17.47
N VAL A 205 7.99 -2.21 16.30
CA VAL A 205 6.59 -1.77 16.19
C VAL A 205 5.66 -2.82 16.80
N ASP A 206 4.82 -2.41 17.73
CA ASP A 206 3.75 -3.22 18.31
C ASP A 206 2.44 -2.97 17.53
N PHE A 207 2.02 -3.95 16.73
CA PHE A 207 0.76 -3.85 16.00
C PHE A 207 -0.42 -4.21 16.91
N ALA A 208 -1.35 -3.27 17.12
CA ALA A 208 -2.64 -3.58 17.73
C ALA A 208 -3.38 -4.66 16.91
N VAL A 209 -3.29 -4.56 15.57
CA VAL A 209 -3.87 -5.53 14.64
C VAL A 209 -2.92 -5.80 13.47
N GLY A 210 -2.62 -7.06 13.21
CA GLY A 210 -1.95 -7.53 12.00
C GLY A 210 -2.92 -8.29 11.10
N ALA A 211 -3.20 -7.78 9.90
CA ALA A 211 -4.15 -8.35 8.97
C ALA A 211 -3.46 -9.02 7.78
N PHE A 212 -3.86 -10.27 7.46
CA PHE A 212 -3.38 -11.02 6.32
C PHE A 212 -4.49 -11.17 5.28
N THR A 213 -4.38 -10.46 4.15
CA THR A 213 -5.46 -10.37 3.16
C THR A 213 -5.53 -11.56 2.22
N ASN A 214 -4.41 -11.97 1.64
CA ASN A 214 -4.29 -13.11 0.71
C ASN A 214 -2.83 -13.44 0.43
N ILE A 215 -2.61 -14.61 -0.22
CA ILE A 215 -1.30 -15.03 -0.69
C ILE A 215 -1.42 -15.62 -2.10
N GLY A 216 -0.49 -15.31 -2.96
CA GLY A 216 -0.32 -15.84 -4.30
C GLY A 216 1.10 -15.60 -4.78
N GLU A 217 1.49 -16.19 -5.89
CA GLU A 217 2.82 -15.99 -6.45
C GLU A 217 3.00 -14.54 -6.93
N ASP A 218 3.94 -13.84 -6.32
CA ASP A 218 4.35 -12.49 -6.69
C ASP A 218 5.74 -12.22 -6.08
N HIS A 219 6.48 -11.26 -6.60
CA HIS A 219 7.81 -10.86 -6.08
C HIS A 219 8.86 -11.98 -6.01
N ILE A 220 8.70 -13.07 -6.77
CA ILE A 220 9.66 -14.16 -6.81
C ILE A 220 10.81 -13.78 -7.74
N SER A 221 11.95 -13.43 -7.16
CA SER A 221 13.15 -13.05 -7.90
C SER A 221 14.40 -13.23 -7.01
N PRO A 222 15.61 -13.39 -7.59
CA PRO A 222 16.83 -13.50 -6.79
C PRO A 222 17.13 -12.28 -5.91
N ILE A 223 16.55 -11.11 -6.24
CA ILE A 223 16.81 -9.85 -5.54
C ILE A 223 15.81 -9.64 -4.40
N GLU A 224 14.55 -10.06 -4.57
CA GLU A 224 13.50 -9.86 -3.56
C GLU A 224 13.30 -11.11 -2.70
N HIS A 225 12.62 -12.11 -3.26
CA HIS A 225 12.36 -13.38 -2.60
C HIS A 225 12.81 -14.52 -3.52
N PRO A 226 13.80 -15.34 -3.13
CA PRO A 226 14.32 -16.40 -4.00
C PRO A 226 13.30 -17.51 -4.25
N THR A 227 12.33 -17.71 -3.33
CA THR A 227 11.27 -18.72 -3.45
C THR A 227 9.95 -18.20 -2.90
N PHE A 228 8.86 -18.89 -3.26
CA PHE A 228 7.54 -18.63 -2.70
C PHE A 228 7.50 -18.85 -1.18
N GLU A 229 8.21 -19.85 -0.68
CA GLU A 229 8.29 -20.16 0.75
C GLU A 229 8.94 -19.00 1.53
N ASP A 230 10.01 -18.40 1.00
CA ASP A 230 10.66 -17.22 1.60
C ASP A 230 9.71 -16.01 1.61
N TYR A 231 8.99 -15.80 0.50
CA TYR A 231 7.98 -14.74 0.39
C TYR A 231 6.86 -14.94 1.41
N PHE A 232 6.29 -16.13 1.48
CA PHE A 232 5.21 -16.47 2.40
C PHE A 232 5.65 -16.38 3.87
N ALA A 233 6.78 -17.01 4.21
CA ALA A 233 7.35 -16.97 5.57
C ALA A 233 7.65 -15.52 6.02
N SER A 234 8.08 -14.66 5.09
CA SER A 234 8.33 -13.25 5.40
C SER A 234 7.04 -12.53 5.82
N LYS A 235 5.92 -12.77 5.12
CA LYS A 235 4.62 -12.17 5.47
C LYS A 235 4.07 -12.67 6.80
N LEU A 236 4.25 -13.96 7.12
CA LEU A 236 3.79 -14.54 8.38
C LEU A 236 4.45 -13.90 9.63
N LYS A 237 5.60 -13.23 9.46
CA LYS A 237 6.26 -12.50 10.55
C LYS A 237 5.38 -11.40 11.16
N ILE A 238 4.39 -10.88 10.45
CA ILE A 238 3.49 -9.83 10.95
C ILE A 238 2.84 -10.24 12.28
N PHE A 239 2.44 -11.50 12.42
CA PHE A 239 1.76 -11.97 13.62
C PHE A 239 2.66 -11.98 14.87
N LYS A 240 3.99 -12.08 14.71
CA LYS A 240 4.93 -12.03 15.83
C LYS A 240 4.99 -10.66 16.52
N GLN A 241 4.47 -9.64 15.87
CA GLN A 241 4.43 -8.25 16.33
C GLN A 241 3.00 -7.75 16.53
N SER A 242 1.99 -8.65 16.48
CA SER A 242 0.57 -8.29 16.52
C SER A 242 -0.10 -8.83 17.78
N ARG A 243 -0.88 -7.98 18.45
CA ARG A 243 -1.74 -8.41 19.57
C ARG A 243 -2.97 -9.16 19.06
N ALA A 244 -3.61 -8.66 18.01
CA ALA A 244 -4.69 -9.35 17.33
C ALA A 244 -4.31 -9.67 15.88
N ALA A 245 -4.72 -10.84 15.40
CA ALA A 245 -4.62 -11.26 14.01
C ALA A 245 -5.97 -11.13 13.30
N VAL A 246 -5.96 -10.68 12.04
CA VAL A 246 -7.13 -10.72 11.16
C VAL A 246 -6.77 -11.57 9.94
N VAL A 247 -7.57 -12.61 9.66
CA VAL A 247 -7.26 -13.64 8.67
C VAL A 247 -8.44 -13.85 7.71
N ASN A 248 -8.16 -13.78 6.41
CA ASN A 248 -9.10 -14.11 5.34
C ASN A 248 -9.24 -15.63 5.20
N LEU A 249 -10.44 -16.20 5.33
CA LEU A 249 -10.67 -17.63 5.15
C LEU A 249 -10.82 -18.05 3.67
N ASP A 250 -10.98 -17.10 2.74
CA ASP A 250 -11.17 -17.38 1.31
C ASP A 250 -9.85 -17.53 0.54
N MET A 251 -8.69 -17.45 1.22
CA MET A 251 -7.39 -17.51 0.57
C MET A 251 -6.79 -18.91 0.54
N ASP A 252 -5.86 -19.13 -0.38
CA ASP A 252 -5.01 -20.32 -0.40
C ASP A 252 -4.12 -20.39 0.87
N TYR A 253 -3.73 -21.58 1.28
CA TYR A 253 -2.86 -21.81 2.45
C TYR A 253 -3.40 -21.26 3.79
N VAL A 254 -4.72 -21.08 3.92
CA VAL A 254 -5.36 -20.51 5.12
C VAL A 254 -4.95 -21.20 6.41
N ASP A 255 -4.82 -22.54 6.41
CA ASP A 255 -4.43 -23.31 7.58
C ASP A 255 -3.06 -22.90 8.14
N LYS A 256 -2.08 -22.67 7.25
CA LYS A 256 -0.73 -22.18 7.65
C LYS A 256 -0.77 -20.76 8.22
N VAL A 257 -1.66 -19.93 7.69
CA VAL A 257 -1.83 -18.55 8.18
C VAL A 257 -2.50 -18.55 9.54
N LEU A 258 -3.54 -19.36 9.73
CA LEU A 258 -4.19 -19.53 11.03
C LEU A 258 -3.22 -20.12 12.08
N GLU A 259 -2.42 -21.12 11.71
CA GLU A 259 -1.39 -21.67 12.59
C GLU A 259 -0.40 -20.59 13.05
N ALA A 260 0.08 -19.75 12.12
CA ALA A 260 0.97 -18.64 12.46
C ALA A 260 0.29 -17.53 13.28
N ALA A 261 -1.02 -17.32 13.10
CA ALA A 261 -1.81 -16.33 13.82
C ALA A 261 -2.10 -16.70 15.28
N HIS A 262 -1.98 -18.00 15.65
CA HIS A 262 -2.22 -18.47 17.02
C HIS A 262 -1.26 -17.88 18.07
N VAL A 263 -0.19 -17.23 17.69
CA VAL A 263 0.70 -16.53 18.63
C VAL A 263 0.09 -15.22 19.14
N CYS A 264 -0.94 -14.70 18.45
CA CYS A 264 -1.66 -13.50 18.85
C CYS A 264 -2.68 -13.80 19.96
N GLU A 265 -2.98 -12.81 20.79
CA GLU A 265 -3.97 -12.92 21.88
C GLU A 265 -5.39 -13.19 21.37
N ARG A 266 -5.69 -12.71 20.17
CA ARG A 266 -6.99 -12.84 19.51
C ARG A 266 -6.81 -13.05 18.01
N VAL A 267 -7.63 -13.95 17.44
CA VAL A 267 -7.76 -14.13 15.99
C VAL A 267 -9.19 -13.77 15.60
N VAL A 268 -9.35 -12.91 14.61
CA VAL A 268 -10.63 -12.55 13.99
C VAL A 268 -10.58 -12.98 12.53
N THR A 269 -11.56 -13.74 12.10
CA THR A 269 -11.62 -14.29 10.75
C THR A 269 -12.65 -13.57 9.90
N TYR A 270 -12.43 -13.51 8.58
CA TYR A 270 -13.43 -12.99 7.67
C TYR A 270 -13.52 -13.81 6.37
N SER A 271 -14.70 -13.78 5.72
CA SER A 271 -14.96 -14.45 4.46
C SER A 271 -16.09 -13.78 3.68
N LEU A 272 -16.06 -13.89 2.35
CA LEU A 272 -17.18 -13.45 1.49
C LEU A 272 -18.42 -14.33 1.64
N SER A 273 -18.28 -15.62 1.97
CA SER A 273 -19.38 -16.57 1.94
C SER A 273 -19.35 -17.64 3.03
N ASN A 274 -18.22 -17.87 3.68
CA ASN A 274 -18.13 -18.85 4.77
C ASN A 274 -18.71 -18.26 6.06
N THR A 275 -19.84 -18.79 6.50
CA THR A 275 -20.56 -18.35 7.71
C THR A 275 -19.90 -18.79 9.02
N ASP A 276 -18.85 -19.62 8.98
CA ASP A 276 -18.03 -19.95 10.15
C ASP A 276 -17.00 -18.86 10.47
N ALA A 277 -16.81 -17.87 9.58
CA ALA A 277 -16.01 -16.70 9.86
C ALA A 277 -16.69 -15.76 10.87
N ASP A 278 -15.89 -14.98 11.62
CA ASP A 278 -16.43 -13.98 12.54
C ASP A 278 -17.12 -12.83 11.80
N VAL A 279 -16.60 -12.46 10.61
CA VAL A 279 -17.14 -11.40 9.75
C VAL A 279 -17.38 -11.95 8.36
N TYR A 280 -18.63 -11.91 7.89
CA TYR A 280 -18.98 -12.44 6.57
C TYR A 280 -20.16 -11.69 5.92
N THR A 281 -20.42 -11.96 4.64
CA THR A 281 -21.60 -11.43 3.93
C THR A 281 -22.66 -12.50 3.67
N THR A 282 -23.90 -12.09 3.70
CA THR A 282 -25.05 -12.95 3.33
C THR A 282 -25.66 -12.58 2.00
N ASN A 283 -25.51 -11.33 1.56
CA ASN A 283 -26.02 -10.84 0.29
C ASN A 283 -25.16 -9.68 -0.25
N LEU A 284 -25.08 -9.56 -1.57
CA LEU A 284 -24.45 -8.45 -2.28
C LEU A 284 -25.46 -7.90 -3.32
N ALA A 285 -25.85 -6.65 -3.15
CA ALA A 285 -26.75 -5.96 -4.08
C ALA A 285 -26.01 -4.84 -4.81
N HIS A 286 -26.00 -4.90 -6.15
CA HIS A 286 -25.36 -3.89 -6.99
C HIS A 286 -26.27 -2.68 -7.18
N GLY A 287 -25.71 -1.48 -7.09
CA GLY A 287 -26.43 -0.23 -7.28
C GLY A 287 -25.57 0.86 -7.94
N PRO A 288 -26.17 2.00 -8.28
CA PRO A 288 -25.48 3.08 -8.99
C PRO A 288 -24.35 3.73 -8.16
N ARG A 289 -24.38 3.60 -6.84
CA ARG A 289 -23.39 4.15 -5.92
C ARG A 289 -22.34 3.13 -5.48
N GLY A 290 -22.42 1.88 -5.95
CA GLY A 290 -21.54 0.79 -5.53
C GLY A 290 -22.33 -0.45 -5.10
N ILE A 291 -21.74 -1.27 -4.24
CA ILE A 291 -22.32 -2.52 -3.73
C ILE A 291 -22.83 -2.29 -2.31
N VAL A 292 -24.07 -2.71 -2.04
CA VAL A 292 -24.60 -2.86 -0.69
C VAL A 292 -24.33 -4.29 -0.25
N ALA A 293 -23.51 -4.47 0.78
CA ALA A 293 -23.16 -5.76 1.36
C ALA A 293 -23.95 -5.96 2.67
N SER A 294 -24.71 -7.03 2.78
CA SER A 294 -25.33 -7.44 4.05
C SER A 294 -24.29 -8.16 4.88
N VAL A 295 -23.67 -7.44 5.83
CA VAL A 295 -22.55 -7.89 6.66
C VAL A 295 -23.05 -8.41 8.00
N VAL A 296 -22.49 -9.53 8.43
CA VAL A 296 -22.68 -10.11 9.76
C VAL A 296 -21.34 -10.10 10.51
N THR A 297 -21.37 -9.63 11.74
CA THR A 297 -20.25 -9.63 12.67
C THR A 297 -20.68 -10.26 14.00
N PRO A 298 -19.80 -10.52 14.97
CA PRO A 298 -20.19 -10.99 16.30
C PRO A 298 -21.12 -10.02 17.07
N ARG A 299 -21.13 -8.73 16.70
CA ARG A 299 -21.86 -7.68 17.41
C ARG A 299 -23.10 -7.20 16.71
N PHE A 300 -23.15 -7.26 15.36
CA PHE A 300 -24.29 -6.74 14.58
C PHE A 300 -24.46 -7.45 13.23
N SER A 301 -25.62 -7.22 12.62
CA SER A 301 -25.92 -7.56 11.22
C SER A 301 -26.53 -6.33 10.55
N ARG A 302 -25.85 -5.79 9.52
CA ARG A 302 -26.24 -4.55 8.83
C ARG A 302 -25.88 -4.56 7.36
N ASP A 303 -26.61 -3.75 6.62
CA ASP A 303 -26.27 -3.40 5.25
C ASP A 303 -25.23 -2.28 5.25
N VAL A 304 -24.13 -2.47 4.52
CA VAL A 304 -23.03 -1.54 4.37
C VAL A 304 -22.91 -1.15 2.91
N LEU A 305 -22.98 0.15 2.61
CA LEU A 305 -22.75 0.69 1.27
C LEU A 305 -21.23 0.85 1.05
N VAL A 306 -20.72 0.19 0.02
CA VAL A 306 -19.33 0.26 -0.40
C VAL A 306 -19.25 0.89 -1.79
N PRO A 307 -18.56 2.03 -1.98
CA PRO A 307 -18.43 2.69 -3.28
C PRO A 307 -17.41 1.96 -4.17
N THR A 308 -17.75 0.76 -4.59
CA THR A 308 -16.93 -0.07 -5.48
C THR A 308 -17.80 -0.76 -6.53
N PRO A 309 -17.32 -0.88 -7.78
CA PRO A 309 -18.08 -1.57 -8.83
C PRO A 309 -17.80 -3.09 -8.86
N VAL A 310 -16.90 -3.61 -8.00
CA VAL A 310 -16.38 -4.99 -8.10
C VAL A 310 -16.49 -5.75 -6.78
N LYS A 311 -16.83 -7.04 -6.88
CA LYS A 311 -17.06 -7.91 -5.72
C LYS A 311 -15.78 -8.20 -4.93
N PHE A 312 -14.64 -8.31 -5.59
CA PHE A 312 -13.40 -8.64 -4.87
C PHE A 312 -12.99 -7.56 -3.85
N ASN A 313 -13.44 -6.30 -4.04
CA ASN A 313 -13.23 -5.25 -3.05
C ASN A 313 -14.05 -5.44 -1.77
N ILE A 314 -15.15 -6.20 -1.82
CA ILE A 314 -15.90 -6.51 -0.61
C ILE A 314 -15.06 -7.36 0.34
N SER A 315 -14.22 -8.28 -0.15
CA SER A 315 -13.25 -8.98 0.71
C SER A 315 -12.30 -8.02 1.43
N ASN A 316 -11.82 -6.96 0.75
CA ASN A 316 -10.98 -5.93 1.37
C ASN A 316 -11.75 -5.13 2.45
N VAL A 317 -13.04 -4.86 2.22
CA VAL A 317 -13.94 -4.21 3.18
C VAL A 317 -14.17 -5.10 4.40
N LEU A 318 -14.43 -6.40 4.21
CA LEU A 318 -14.58 -7.34 5.33
C LEU A 318 -13.30 -7.42 6.17
N GLY A 319 -12.13 -7.38 5.54
CA GLY A 319 -10.84 -7.28 6.24
C GLY A 319 -10.75 -6.00 7.09
N ALA A 320 -11.20 -4.85 6.57
CA ALA A 320 -11.26 -3.60 7.32
C ALA A 320 -12.28 -3.66 8.48
N ILE A 321 -13.46 -4.27 8.26
CA ILE A 321 -14.47 -4.50 9.32
C ILE A 321 -13.90 -5.41 10.41
N ALA A 322 -13.23 -6.51 10.03
CA ALA A 322 -12.61 -7.42 10.99
C ALA A 322 -11.52 -6.74 11.83
N CYS A 323 -10.74 -5.83 11.23
CA CYS A 323 -9.79 -4.99 11.99
C CYS A 323 -10.53 -4.06 12.97
N ALA A 324 -11.60 -3.40 12.53
CA ALA A 324 -12.41 -2.53 13.37
C ALA A 324 -13.09 -3.32 14.53
N GLU A 325 -13.55 -4.56 14.26
CA GLU A 325 -14.05 -5.48 15.29
C GLU A 325 -12.96 -5.87 16.30
N ALA A 326 -11.73 -6.14 15.82
CA ALA A 326 -10.60 -6.44 16.69
C ALA A 326 -10.24 -5.27 17.61
N LEU A 327 -10.38 -4.03 17.12
CA LEU A 327 -10.16 -2.79 17.89
C LEU A 327 -11.33 -2.40 18.79
N GLY A 328 -12.51 -3.01 18.60
CA GLY A 328 -13.72 -2.66 19.37
C GLY A 328 -14.40 -1.36 18.91
N ILE A 329 -14.18 -0.94 17.66
CA ILE A 329 -14.78 0.26 17.08
C ILE A 329 -16.31 0.12 17.06
N GLU A 330 -17.04 1.20 17.32
CA GLU A 330 -18.49 1.22 17.36
C GLU A 330 -19.17 0.93 16.01
N GLU A 331 -20.33 0.30 16.06
CA GLU A 331 -21.12 -0.13 14.89
C GLU A 331 -21.38 1.04 13.92
N GLU A 332 -21.73 2.22 14.43
CA GLU A 332 -22.07 3.39 13.60
C GLU A 332 -20.88 3.83 12.72
N ALA A 333 -19.67 3.85 13.27
CA ALA A 333 -18.46 4.17 12.51
C ALA A 333 -18.16 3.10 11.44
N ILE A 334 -18.39 1.81 11.74
CA ILE A 334 -18.18 0.71 10.80
C ILE A 334 -19.19 0.81 9.65
N VAL A 335 -20.47 1.02 9.93
CA VAL A 335 -21.53 1.03 8.91
C VAL A 335 -21.40 2.20 7.95
N HIS A 336 -21.06 3.39 8.45
CA HIS A 336 -21.02 4.62 7.65
C HIS A 336 -19.62 5.03 7.20
N GLY A 337 -18.58 4.42 7.72
CA GLY A 337 -17.20 4.80 7.44
C GLY A 337 -16.76 4.57 5.98
N PHE A 338 -17.46 3.72 5.24
CA PHE A 338 -17.12 3.39 3.85
C PHE A 338 -17.72 4.32 2.82
N GLU A 339 -18.82 5.00 3.12
CA GLU A 339 -19.69 5.69 2.14
C GLU A 339 -18.95 6.71 1.24
N GLN A 340 -17.89 7.30 1.73
CA GLN A 340 -17.12 8.32 1.01
C GLN A 340 -15.69 7.91 0.71
N VAL A 341 -15.31 6.65 0.99
CA VAL A 341 -13.94 6.21 0.75
C VAL A 341 -13.67 6.14 -0.74
N ARG A 342 -12.61 6.80 -1.17
CA ARG A 342 -12.00 6.64 -2.48
C ARG A 342 -10.58 6.15 -2.30
N VAL A 343 -10.23 5.10 -3.03
CA VAL A 343 -8.87 4.55 -3.03
C VAL A 343 -8.18 5.02 -4.30
N PRO A 344 -7.23 5.95 -4.23
CA PRO A 344 -6.66 6.54 -5.44
C PRO A 344 -6.12 5.49 -6.41
N GLY A 345 -6.63 5.48 -7.64
CA GLY A 345 -6.24 4.55 -8.69
C GLY A 345 -6.55 3.06 -8.40
N ARG A 346 -7.51 2.75 -7.54
CA ARG A 346 -7.92 1.38 -7.22
C ARG A 346 -9.44 1.24 -7.30
N MET A 347 -9.96 0.85 -8.47
CA MET A 347 -11.40 0.75 -8.73
C MET A 347 -12.16 2.02 -8.32
N GLU A 348 -11.54 3.16 -8.55
CA GLU A 348 -12.07 4.46 -8.19
C GLU A 348 -13.23 4.82 -9.13
N MET A 349 -14.42 5.08 -8.56
CA MET A 349 -15.65 5.30 -9.34
C MET A 349 -15.91 6.79 -9.59
N TYR A 350 -16.29 7.10 -10.82
CA TYR A 350 -16.70 8.43 -11.29
C TYR A 350 -18.06 8.32 -12.04
N PRO A 351 -19.17 8.13 -11.34
CA PRO A 351 -20.47 8.04 -12.00
C PRO A 351 -20.90 9.42 -12.51
N THR A 352 -21.48 9.46 -13.71
CA THR A 352 -22.17 10.65 -14.24
C THR A 352 -23.51 10.88 -13.51
N GLU A 353 -23.98 12.13 -13.43
CA GLU A 353 -25.26 12.46 -12.80
C GLU A 353 -26.44 11.80 -13.54
N SER A 354 -26.35 11.74 -14.87
CA SER A 354 -27.35 11.06 -15.72
C SER A 354 -27.37 9.53 -15.52
N GLY A 355 -26.31 8.97 -14.91
CA GLY A 355 -26.10 7.53 -14.82
C GLY A 355 -25.78 6.86 -16.17
N THR A 356 -25.54 7.63 -17.24
CA THR A 356 -25.21 7.10 -18.57
C THR A 356 -23.83 6.44 -18.56
N ILE A 357 -22.84 7.05 -17.91
CA ILE A 357 -21.49 6.50 -17.81
C ILE A 357 -21.14 6.25 -16.34
N VAL A 358 -20.54 5.09 -16.07
CA VAL A 358 -19.80 4.80 -14.85
C VAL A 358 -18.33 4.81 -15.20
N GLY A 359 -17.62 5.89 -14.85
CA GLY A 359 -16.18 5.95 -15.00
C GLY A 359 -15.48 5.12 -13.93
N VAL A 360 -14.44 4.40 -14.30
CA VAL A 360 -13.62 3.58 -13.38
C VAL A 360 -12.15 3.81 -13.67
N VAL A 361 -11.37 4.11 -12.64
CA VAL A 361 -9.90 4.21 -12.72
C VAL A 361 -9.28 3.11 -11.86
N ASP A 362 -8.32 2.36 -12.45
CA ASP A 362 -7.60 1.31 -11.74
C ASP A 362 -6.12 1.27 -12.12
N PHE A 363 -5.32 0.65 -11.28
CA PHE A 363 -3.88 0.46 -11.49
C PHE A 363 -3.54 -0.89 -12.15
N ALA A 364 -4.52 -1.65 -12.61
CA ALA A 364 -4.29 -2.93 -13.28
C ALA A 364 -3.35 -2.74 -14.48
N HIS A 365 -2.16 -3.36 -14.43
CA HIS A 365 -1.08 -3.20 -15.39
C HIS A 365 -0.46 -4.54 -15.82
N ASN A 366 -1.21 -5.63 -15.66
CA ASN A 366 -0.89 -6.97 -16.14
C ASN A 366 -2.15 -7.74 -16.53
N GLY A 367 -1.99 -8.80 -17.32
CA GLY A 367 -3.11 -9.54 -17.90
C GLY A 367 -4.08 -10.12 -16.87
N MET A 368 -3.57 -10.74 -15.80
CA MET A 368 -4.41 -11.34 -14.75
C MET A 368 -5.28 -10.29 -14.06
N SER A 369 -4.71 -9.15 -13.70
CA SER A 369 -5.45 -8.07 -13.02
C SER A 369 -6.50 -7.45 -13.95
N LEU A 370 -6.16 -7.22 -15.23
CA LEU A 370 -7.07 -6.69 -16.24
C LEU A 370 -8.21 -7.67 -16.52
N GLU A 371 -7.91 -8.95 -16.71
CA GLU A 371 -8.92 -10.00 -16.93
C GLU A 371 -9.90 -10.10 -15.76
N THR A 372 -9.38 -10.17 -14.53
CA THR A 372 -10.21 -10.26 -13.32
C THR A 372 -11.15 -9.04 -13.21
N MET A 373 -10.62 -7.85 -13.43
CA MET A 373 -11.41 -6.60 -13.39
C MET A 373 -12.49 -6.57 -14.46
N LEU A 374 -12.13 -6.83 -15.73
CA LEU A 374 -13.10 -6.77 -16.84
C LEU A 374 -14.19 -7.83 -16.70
N ARG A 375 -13.84 -9.04 -16.25
CA ARG A 375 -14.80 -10.11 -16.01
C ARG A 375 -15.78 -9.74 -14.90
N ASP A 376 -15.30 -9.22 -13.77
CA ASP A 376 -16.13 -8.80 -12.65
C ASP A 376 -17.05 -7.62 -13.05
N LEU A 377 -16.53 -6.65 -13.80
CA LEU A 377 -17.34 -5.55 -14.34
C LEU A 377 -18.39 -6.05 -15.34
N ARG A 378 -18.06 -7.03 -16.20
CA ARG A 378 -19.04 -7.64 -17.12
C ARG A 378 -20.17 -8.34 -16.38
N GLU A 379 -19.86 -9.07 -15.31
CA GLU A 379 -20.88 -9.71 -14.46
C GLU A 379 -21.76 -8.69 -13.75
N ASN A 380 -21.18 -7.59 -13.28
CA ASN A 380 -21.91 -6.57 -12.51
C ASN A 380 -22.69 -5.59 -13.38
N TYR A 381 -22.30 -5.41 -14.65
CA TYR A 381 -22.90 -4.49 -15.61
C TYR A 381 -23.20 -5.19 -16.95
N PRO A 382 -24.04 -6.26 -16.98
CA PRO A 382 -24.25 -7.10 -18.16
C PRO A 382 -24.86 -6.32 -19.34
N ASP A 383 -25.66 -5.29 -19.06
CA ASP A 383 -26.38 -4.50 -20.06
C ASP A 383 -25.63 -3.23 -20.51
N ARG A 384 -24.40 -3.00 -19.99
CA ARG A 384 -23.60 -1.82 -20.33
C ARG A 384 -22.46 -2.16 -21.28
N GLU A 385 -22.10 -1.21 -22.13
CA GLU A 385 -20.84 -1.29 -22.87
C GLU A 385 -19.67 -1.25 -21.90
N LEU A 386 -18.69 -2.15 -22.04
CA LEU A 386 -17.39 -2.04 -21.39
C LEU A 386 -16.39 -1.41 -22.36
N ALA A 387 -16.02 -0.15 -22.11
CA ALA A 387 -15.05 0.58 -22.89
C ALA A 387 -13.79 0.78 -22.06
N VAL A 388 -12.59 0.35 -22.56
CA VAL A 388 -11.35 0.39 -21.79
C VAL A 388 -10.23 1.13 -22.52
N ALA A 389 -9.51 2.00 -21.79
CA ALA A 389 -8.23 2.59 -22.22
C ALA A 389 -7.09 2.02 -21.36
N PHE A 390 -6.05 1.49 -22.01
CA PHE A 390 -4.89 0.93 -21.32
C PHE A 390 -3.65 0.92 -22.23
N GLY A 391 -2.48 0.72 -21.60
CA GLY A 391 -1.20 0.54 -22.28
C GLY A 391 -0.36 -0.52 -21.58
N ALA A 392 0.88 -0.67 -22.02
CA ALA A 392 1.87 -1.52 -21.38
C ALA A 392 3.24 -0.84 -21.30
N THR A 393 4.05 -1.23 -20.31
CA THR A 393 5.38 -0.65 -20.09
C THR A 393 6.39 -1.13 -21.15
N GLY A 394 7.35 -0.26 -21.51
CA GLY A 394 8.50 -0.60 -22.31
C GLY A 394 9.71 -1.07 -21.48
N GLY A 395 10.60 -1.85 -22.12
CA GLY A 395 11.86 -2.30 -21.52
C GLY A 395 11.75 -3.42 -20.48
N LYS A 396 10.54 -3.74 -20.03
CA LYS A 396 10.27 -4.81 -19.04
C LYS A 396 8.84 -5.33 -19.17
N GLY A 397 8.61 -6.59 -18.76
CA GLY A 397 7.25 -7.18 -18.78
C GLY A 397 6.64 -7.23 -20.17
N VAL A 398 7.41 -7.60 -21.19
CA VAL A 398 6.96 -7.66 -22.60
C VAL A 398 5.78 -8.63 -22.77
N ASP A 399 5.71 -9.68 -21.97
CA ASP A 399 4.61 -10.65 -21.86
C ASP A 399 3.28 -9.99 -21.46
N ARG A 400 3.31 -8.80 -20.85
CA ARG A 400 2.09 -8.05 -20.50
C ARG A 400 1.34 -7.58 -21.74
N ARG A 401 2.02 -7.28 -22.85
CA ARG A 401 1.39 -6.85 -24.10
C ARG A 401 0.44 -7.92 -24.63
N GLU A 402 0.90 -9.17 -24.64
CA GLU A 402 0.12 -10.34 -25.00
C GLU A 402 -1.04 -10.55 -24.03
N THR A 403 -0.73 -10.73 -22.75
CA THR A 403 -1.74 -11.10 -21.74
C THR A 403 -2.80 -10.04 -21.54
N MET A 404 -2.45 -8.74 -21.61
CA MET A 404 -3.42 -7.62 -21.51
C MET A 404 -4.23 -7.47 -22.80
N GLY A 405 -3.60 -7.65 -23.98
CA GLY A 405 -4.29 -7.65 -25.28
C GLY A 405 -5.36 -8.74 -25.35
N ILE A 406 -5.01 -9.97 -24.92
CA ILE A 406 -5.95 -11.10 -24.83
C ILE A 406 -7.11 -10.78 -23.87
N ALA A 407 -6.82 -10.29 -22.68
CA ALA A 407 -7.84 -9.96 -21.68
C ALA A 407 -8.81 -8.89 -22.19
N ALA A 408 -8.30 -7.80 -22.75
CA ALA A 408 -9.12 -6.72 -23.29
C ALA A 408 -9.95 -7.19 -24.49
N GLY A 409 -9.31 -7.90 -25.44
CA GLY A 409 -9.99 -8.43 -26.65
C GLY A 409 -11.16 -9.35 -26.30
N LYS A 410 -11.03 -10.15 -25.24
CA LYS A 410 -12.03 -11.12 -24.81
C LYS A 410 -13.23 -10.51 -24.05
N TYR A 411 -13.00 -9.49 -23.23
CA TYR A 411 -13.99 -9.02 -22.30
C TYR A 411 -14.51 -7.60 -22.55
N ALA A 412 -13.75 -6.73 -23.24
CA ALA A 412 -14.19 -5.37 -23.54
C ALA A 412 -14.93 -5.29 -24.87
N ASP A 413 -15.94 -4.38 -24.95
CA ASP A 413 -16.67 -4.11 -26.18
C ASP A 413 -15.96 -3.08 -27.07
N ARG A 414 -15.25 -2.11 -26.45
CA ARG A 414 -14.51 -1.06 -27.14
C ARG A 414 -13.19 -0.79 -26.45
N ILE A 415 -12.13 -0.61 -27.23
CA ILE A 415 -10.77 -0.55 -26.72
C ILE A 415 -10.03 0.65 -27.30
N VAL A 416 -9.42 1.46 -26.43
CA VAL A 416 -8.44 2.48 -26.82
C VAL A 416 -7.08 2.09 -26.25
N ILE A 417 -6.12 1.81 -27.12
CA ILE A 417 -4.76 1.44 -26.70
C ILE A 417 -3.92 2.71 -26.66
N THR A 418 -3.23 2.96 -25.55
CA THR A 418 -2.49 4.20 -25.29
C THR A 418 -1.14 3.94 -24.65
N GLU A 419 -0.36 4.97 -24.40
CA GLU A 419 0.93 4.84 -23.70
C GLU A 419 0.78 4.53 -22.21
N ASP A 420 1.75 3.75 -21.68
CA ASP A 420 1.96 3.53 -20.24
C ASP A 420 3.44 3.21 -19.99
N ASP A 421 4.20 4.19 -19.48
CA ASP A 421 5.65 4.07 -19.20
C ASP A 421 6.46 3.42 -20.35
N PRO A 422 6.45 3.98 -21.57
CA PRO A 422 7.13 3.37 -22.71
C PRO A 422 8.64 3.26 -22.52
N GLY A 423 9.24 4.04 -21.62
CA GLY A 423 10.69 4.03 -21.36
C GLY A 423 11.48 4.37 -22.64
N PRO A 424 12.47 3.54 -23.04
CA PRO A 424 13.26 3.79 -24.22
C PRO A 424 12.59 3.36 -25.54
N GLU A 425 11.48 2.60 -25.48
CA GLU A 425 10.76 2.10 -26.65
C GLU A 425 9.79 3.14 -27.23
N ASP A 426 9.44 2.95 -28.51
CA ASP A 426 8.40 3.75 -29.15
C ASP A 426 7.02 3.31 -28.63
N ALA A 427 6.24 4.25 -28.13
CA ALA A 427 4.92 3.98 -27.58
C ALA A 427 3.95 3.45 -28.65
N GLN A 428 4.08 3.90 -29.90
CA GLN A 428 3.26 3.41 -31.03
C GLN A 428 3.53 1.92 -31.30
N ASP A 429 4.79 1.49 -31.25
CA ASP A 429 5.17 0.09 -31.47
C ASP A 429 4.63 -0.82 -30.36
N ILE A 430 4.65 -0.34 -29.10
CA ILE A 430 4.03 -1.04 -27.97
C ILE A 430 2.53 -1.19 -28.18
N CYS A 431 1.85 -0.11 -28.56
CA CYS A 431 0.41 -0.13 -28.83
C CYS A 431 0.05 -1.08 -29.99
N GLN A 432 0.85 -1.12 -31.05
CA GLN A 432 0.63 -2.05 -32.16
C GLN A 432 0.80 -3.52 -31.74
N ALA A 433 1.79 -3.81 -30.90
CA ALA A 433 1.98 -5.15 -30.36
C ALA A 433 0.77 -5.61 -29.52
N ILE A 434 0.18 -4.71 -28.71
CA ILE A 434 -1.06 -5.00 -27.95
C ILE A 434 -2.23 -5.23 -28.90
N ALA A 435 -2.41 -4.37 -29.92
CA ALA A 435 -3.50 -4.44 -30.88
C ALA A 435 -3.53 -5.79 -31.64
N HIS A 436 -2.39 -6.34 -31.96
CA HIS A 436 -2.27 -7.67 -32.58
C HIS A 436 -2.98 -8.75 -31.74
N PHE A 437 -2.72 -8.80 -30.44
CA PHE A 437 -3.35 -9.78 -29.54
C PHE A 437 -4.84 -9.51 -29.28
N VAL A 438 -5.28 -8.25 -29.35
CA VAL A 438 -6.71 -7.89 -29.31
C VAL A 438 -7.43 -8.46 -30.53
N GLU A 439 -6.86 -8.29 -31.74
CA GLU A 439 -7.43 -8.81 -32.99
C GLU A 439 -7.51 -10.34 -33.03
N GLU A 440 -6.51 -11.04 -32.47
CA GLU A 440 -6.52 -12.51 -32.35
C GLU A 440 -7.70 -13.04 -31.54
N GLN A 441 -8.30 -12.22 -30.67
CA GLN A 441 -9.51 -12.57 -29.93
C GLN A 441 -10.81 -12.29 -30.72
N GLY A 442 -10.70 -11.81 -31.97
CA GLY A 442 -11.84 -11.47 -32.81
C GLY A 442 -12.49 -10.13 -32.48
N ASN A 443 -11.87 -9.31 -31.62
CA ASN A 443 -12.33 -7.97 -31.34
C ASN A 443 -11.73 -6.96 -32.31
N HIS A 444 -12.57 -6.36 -33.15
CA HIS A 444 -12.17 -5.36 -34.15
C HIS A 444 -12.59 -3.93 -33.77
N ASN A 445 -13.18 -3.73 -32.58
CA ASN A 445 -13.59 -2.41 -32.10
C ASN A 445 -12.52 -1.81 -31.19
N TRP A 446 -11.37 -1.54 -31.81
CA TRP A 446 -10.24 -0.93 -31.13
C TRP A 446 -9.60 0.17 -31.98
N GLN A 447 -8.90 1.08 -31.30
CA GLN A 447 -8.07 2.11 -31.93
C GLN A 447 -6.84 2.41 -31.06
N ILE A 448 -5.80 2.97 -31.71
CA ILE A 448 -4.60 3.47 -31.01
C ILE A 448 -4.68 4.99 -30.94
N VAL A 449 -4.60 5.51 -29.70
CA VAL A 449 -4.45 6.94 -29.41
C VAL A 449 -3.30 7.05 -28.42
N VAL A 450 -2.08 7.31 -28.90
CA VAL A 450 -0.87 7.26 -28.08
C VAL A 450 -0.91 8.24 -26.91
N ASP A 451 -1.34 9.47 -27.15
CA ASP A 451 -1.51 10.47 -26.09
C ASP A 451 -2.61 10.03 -25.13
N ARG A 452 -2.24 9.82 -23.86
CA ARG A 452 -3.12 9.24 -22.86
C ARG A 452 -4.33 10.12 -22.53
N GLU A 453 -4.15 11.44 -22.47
CA GLU A 453 -5.27 12.36 -22.24
C GLU A 453 -6.27 12.34 -23.41
N GLN A 454 -5.78 12.35 -24.63
CA GLN A 454 -6.63 12.21 -25.81
C GLN A 454 -7.30 10.84 -25.90
N ALA A 455 -6.64 9.78 -25.43
CA ALA A 455 -7.22 8.45 -25.36
C ALA A 455 -8.42 8.40 -24.42
N ILE A 456 -8.31 9.00 -23.23
CA ILE A 456 -9.39 9.09 -22.25
C ILE A 456 -10.56 9.92 -22.80
N ARG A 457 -10.27 11.08 -23.38
CA ARG A 457 -11.29 11.94 -24.03
C ARG A 457 -12.01 11.21 -25.15
N THR A 458 -11.27 10.50 -25.99
CA THR A 458 -11.84 9.70 -27.10
C THR A 458 -12.75 8.59 -26.57
N LEU A 459 -12.32 7.89 -25.52
CA LEU A 459 -13.11 6.81 -24.92
C LEU A 459 -14.47 7.34 -24.38
N VAL A 460 -14.48 8.51 -23.74
CA VAL A 460 -15.70 9.14 -23.23
C VAL A 460 -16.56 9.69 -24.38
N ARG A 461 -15.96 10.44 -25.32
CA ARG A 461 -16.66 11.10 -26.44
C ARG A 461 -17.45 10.12 -27.30
N GLU A 462 -16.89 8.94 -27.56
CA GLU A 462 -17.49 7.94 -28.45
C GLU A 462 -18.54 7.07 -27.76
N THR A 463 -18.86 7.36 -26.49
CA THR A 463 -19.89 6.65 -25.76
C THR A 463 -21.28 7.11 -26.23
N THR A 464 -22.04 6.20 -26.84
CA THR A 464 -23.37 6.46 -27.41
C THR A 464 -24.51 5.73 -26.70
N ARG A 465 -24.19 4.86 -25.74
CA ARG A 465 -25.12 4.02 -24.97
C ARG A 465 -24.62 3.91 -23.51
N PRO A 466 -25.44 3.44 -22.58
CA PRO A 466 -24.97 3.23 -21.21
C PRO A 466 -23.70 2.38 -21.16
N ALA A 467 -22.65 2.91 -20.49
CA ALA A 467 -21.33 2.31 -20.51
C ALA A 467 -20.65 2.30 -19.14
N VAL A 468 -19.71 1.38 -18.96
CA VAL A 468 -18.61 1.48 -17.99
C VAL A 468 -17.36 1.88 -18.78
N VAL A 469 -16.84 3.06 -18.47
CA VAL A 469 -15.64 3.61 -19.10
C VAL A 469 -14.47 3.41 -18.15
N ILE A 470 -13.50 2.60 -18.56
CA ILE A 470 -12.42 2.09 -17.72
C ILE A 470 -11.10 2.68 -18.20
N VAL A 471 -10.34 3.29 -17.28
CA VAL A 471 -8.96 3.75 -17.54
C VAL A 471 -8.02 3.00 -16.59
N THR A 472 -7.02 2.32 -17.14
CA THR A 472 -6.14 1.48 -16.31
C THR A 472 -4.67 1.56 -16.71
N GLY A 473 -3.80 1.23 -15.74
CA GLY A 473 -2.34 1.23 -15.86
C GLY A 473 -1.68 2.26 -14.96
N LYS A 474 -1.90 3.55 -15.18
CA LYS A 474 -1.29 4.65 -14.42
C LYS A 474 -2.06 4.99 -13.12
N GLY A 475 -3.39 4.92 -13.14
CA GLY A 475 -4.21 5.23 -11.96
C GLY A 475 -3.93 6.63 -11.39
N CYS A 476 -3.37 6.70 -10.18
CA CYS A 476 -3.02 7.95 -9.49
C CYS A 476 -1.59 8.45 -9.76
N GLU A 477 -0.81 7.77 -10.58
CA GLU A 477 0.57 8.19 -10.87
C GLU A 477 0.63 9.49 -11.68
N THR A 478 1.57 10.37 -11.29
CA THR A 478 1.78 11.68 -11.92
C THR A 478 3.10 11.79 -12.69
N ARG A 479 3.69 10.63 -13.01
CA ARG A 479 4.93 10.54 -13.79
C ARG A 479 4.80 9.49 -14.87
N MET A 480 5.28 9.81 -16.06
CA MET A 480 5.39 8.91 -17.21
C MET A 480 6.88 8.61 -17.45
N LEU A 481 7.28 7.36 -17.45
CA LEU A 481 8.67 6.99 -17.76
C LEU A 481 8.87 7.02 -19.28
N ARG A 482 9.71 7.93 -19.76
CA ARG A 482 10.07 8.09 -21.16
C ARG A 482 11.57 7.83 -21.38
N LYS A 483 12.03 7.89 -22.63
CA LYS A 483 13.42 7.61 -23.02
C LYS A 483 14.47 8.38 -22.20
N ASN A 484 14.18 9.62 -21.84
CA ASN A 484 15.12 10.49 -21.11
C ASN A 484 14.91 10.48 -19.60
N GLY A 485 14.05 9.61 -19.09
CA GLY A 485 13.71 9.52 -17.67
C GLY A 485 12.23 9.84 -17.39
N PRO A 486 11.85 9.97 -16.12
CA PRO A 486 10.48 10.28 -15.74
C PRO A 486 10.13 11.73 -16.07
N GLU A 487 8.98 11.91 -16.73
CA GLU A 487 8.39 13.21 -17.05
C GLU A 487 7.07 13.37 -16.27
N PRO A 488 6.69 14.61 -15.88
CA PRO A 488 5.38 14.84 -15.26
C PRO A 488 4.24 14.48 -16.21
N CYS A 489 3.19 13.84 -15.69
CA CYS A 489 1.93 13.62 -16.37
C CYS A 489 0.76 13.88 -15.41
N ARG A 490 -0.45 13.96 -15.96
CA ARG A 490 -1.66 14.04 -15.15
C ARG A 490 -2.09 12.62 -14.73
N ALA A 491 -2.67 12.48 -13.54
CA ALA A 491 -3.29 11.23 -13.11
C ALA A 491 -4.58 10.95 -13.89
N ASP A 492 -4.93 9.67 -14.05
CA ASP A 492 -6.09 9.23 -14.83
C ASP A 492 -7.42 9.76 -14.26
N GLY A 493 -7.57 9.79 -12.94
CA GLY A 493 -8.81 10.20 -12.27
C GLY A 493 -9.29 11.60 -12.65
N PRO A 494 -8.47 12.65 -12.44
CA PRO A 494 -8.81 14.02 -12.86
C PRO A 494 -9.11 14.15 -14.36
N MET A 495 -8.35 13.46 -15.23
CA MET A 495 -8.58 13.50 -16.68
C MET A 495 -9.92 12.87 -17.06
N LEU A 496 -10.25 11.73 -16.44
CA LEU A 496 -11.53 11.05 -16.65
C LEU A 496 -12.69 11.91 -16.12
N GLN A 497 -12.58 12.46 -14.93
CA GLN A 497 -13.62 13.30 -14.33
C GLN A 497 -13.93 14.52 -15.21
N GLU A 498 -12.95 15.27 -15.65
CA GLU A 498 -13.13 16.41 -16.56
C GLU A 498 -13.82 16.00 -17.88
N SER A 499 -13.43 14.84 -18.43
CA SER A 499 -14.04 14.31 -19.66
C SER A 499 -15.50 13.95 -19.45
N LEU A 500 -15.85 13.35 -18.29
CA LEU A 500 -17.23 13.02 -17.96
C LEU A 500 -18.11 14.25 -17.72
N GLU A 501 -17.56 15.28 -17.03
CA GLU A 501 -18.23 16.57 -16.83
C GLU A 501 -18.50 17.29 -18.16
N ALA A 502 -17.53 17.28 -19.07
CA ALA A 502 -17.71 17.84 -20.41
C ALA A 502 -18.76 17.08 -21.24
N PHE A 503 -18.76 15.76 -21.16
CA PHE A 503 -19.76 14.89 -21.79
C PHE A 503 -21.18 15.22 -21.30
N GLU A 504 -21.40 15.33 -20.00
CA GLU A 504 -22.70 15.67 -19.41
C GLU A 504 -23.17 17.08 -19.76
N ALA A 505 -22.24 18.03 -19.84
CA ALA A 505 -22.56 19.40 -20.26
C ALA A 505 -22.81 19.54 -21.78
N GLY A 506 -22.64 18.47 -22.58
CA GLY A 506 -22.74 18.51 -24.04
C GLY A 506 -21.64 19.35 -24.69
N ASN A 507 -20.51 19.54 -24.00
CA ASN A 507 -19.36 20.28 -24.49
C ASN A 507 -18.50 19.40 -25.42
N PRO A 508 -17.79 19.98 -26.41
CA PRO A 508 -16.85 19.22 -27.23
C PRO A 508 -15.69 18.70 -26.37
N LEU A 509 -15.39 17.39 -26.52
CA LEU A 509 -14.28 16.67 -25.89
C LEU A 509 -13.06 16.60 -26.79
#